data_c1c5637916999eeb17b2fdf3faeb12f4
#
_entry.id   c1c5637916999eeb17b2fdf3faeb12f4
#
_cell.length_a   1.000
_cell.length_b   1.000
_cell.length_c   1.000
_cell.angle_alpha   90.00
_cell.angle_beta   90.00
_cell.angle_gamma   90.00
#
_symmetry.space_group_name_H-M   'P 1'
#
loop_
_entity.id
_entity.type
_entity.pdbx_description
1 polymer ?
#
loop_
_entity_poly.entity_id
_entity_poly.type
_entity_poly.pdbx_seq_one_letter_code
_entity_poly.pdbx_strand_id
1 'polypeptide(L)'
;MKWFNKERTKAILTFPVETMALLTKDGDVLDKEYGDFTAEMYAEGHSFFTYMSDNADSLSSCCRLRNEIQDNGFSYTLGAGGVSTGSKSVLTINLNRCIQHAVKSGLLYHFFLEEVVDLVHKVQLAYNENLKHLQSKGMLPLFDAGYINMGRQYLTIGVNGLVEAAQFMGIEINDNPKYEAFVQEILGIVEKYNKKYRTKDILFNCEMIPAENVGVKHAKWDKEAGFQTFRECYNSYFYIVEDESLNVIDKFRMHGHRYIEHLTGGSALHMNLEEHLSKEQYRQLLRVAATEGCNYFTFNIPNTVCNECNHIDKRYLKECPECHSQNVDYLTRVIGYMKRISNFSQARQKEAARRYYAEVH
;
A
#
# COMPACT_ATOMS: atom_id res chain seq x y z
N MET A 1 -4.26 15.35 -15.07
CA MET A 1 -4.51 13.95 -15.46
C MET A 1 -4.58 13.74 -16.97
N LYS A 2 -5.52 14.29 -17.77
CA LYS A 2 -5.62 14.03 -19.23
C LYS A 2 -4.31 14.27 -20.00
N TRP A 3 -3.64 15.39 -19.76
CA TRP A 3 -2.33 15.66 -20.36
C TRP A 3 -1.28 14.62 -19.95
N PHE A 4 -1.18 14.31 -18.66
CA PHE A 4 -0.17 13.36 -18.16
C PHE A 4 -0.44 11.93 -18.66
N ASN A 5 -1.71 11.53 -18.75
CA ASN A 5 -2.13 10.28 -19.36
C ASN A 5 -1.66 10.15 -20.83
N LYS A 6 -1.74 11.25 -21.59
CA LYS A 6 -1.25 11.31 -22.97
C LYS A 6 0.29 11.23 -23.04
N GLU A 7 1.01 11.94 -22.16
CA GLU A 7 2.48 11.93 -22.16
C GLU A 7 3.07 10.56 -21.79
N ARG A 8 2.36 9.76 -20.99
CA ARG A 8 2.78 8.40 -20.62
C ARG A 8 2.90 7.41 -21.78
N THR A 9 2.29 7.68 -22.92
CA THR A 9 2.48 6.86 -24.14
C THR A 9 3.75 7.24 -24.93
N LYS A 10 4.37 8.38 -24.62
CA LYS A 10 5.58 8.87 -25.30
C LYS A 10 6.86 8.54 -24.52
N ALA A 11 6.74 8.46 -23.19
CA ALA A 11 7.88 8.21 -22.31
C ALA A 11 7.43 7.50 -21.02
N ILE A 12 8.36 6.76 -20.41
CA ILE A 12 8.14 6.14 -19.11
C ILE A 12 8.18 7.23 -18.04
N LEU A 13 7.00 7.70 -17.64
CA LEU A 13 6.84 8.69 -16.59
C LEU A 13 6.48 7.99 -15.27
N THR A 14 7.51 7.76 -14.45
CA THR A 14 7.35 7.13 -13.13
C THR A 14 6.68 8.08 -12.13
N PHE A 15 6.99 9.36 -12.22
CA PHE A 15 6.48 10.43 -11.36
C PHE A 15 5.90 11.59 -12.19
N PRO A 16 4.96 12.39 -11.61
CA PRO A 16 4.37 12.24 -10.28
C PRO A 16 3.45 11.02 -10.17
N VAL A 17 3.28 10.50 -8.97
CA VAL A 17 2.22 9.54 -8.66
C VAL A 17 0.96 10.32 -8.32
N GLU A 18 -0.01 10.29 -9.22
CA GLU A 18 -1.26 11.01 -9.06
C GLU A 18 -2.22 10.24 -8.16
N THR A 19 -3.02 10.98 -7.39
CA THR A 19 -4.11 10.43 -6.56
C THR A 19 -5.38 11.25 -6.77
N MET A 20 -6.48 10.57 -7.09
CA MET A 20 -7.82 11.12 -7.10
C MET A 20 -8.43 10.97 -5.70
N ALA A 21 -8.75 12.08 -5.05
CA ALA A 21 -9.45 12.07 -3.77
C ALA A 21 -10.96 12.22 -4.00
N LEU A 22 -11.74 11.23 -3.60
CA LEU A 22 -13.19 11.19 -3.75
C LEU A 22 -13.85 11.23 -2.37
N LEU A 23 -14.78 12.16 -2.17
CA LEU A 23 -15.67 12.11 -1.02
C LEU A 23 -16.75 11.06 -1.25
N THR A 24 -17.05 10.30 -0.19
CA THR A 24 -18.09 9.25 -0.20
C THR A 24 -19.17 9.57 0.80
N LYS A 25 -20.38 9.15 0.47
CA LYS A 25 -21.53 9.20 1.37
C LYS A 25 -22.49 8.06 1.03
N ASP A 26 -23.01 7.40 2.05
CA ASP A 26 -24.00 6.32 1.92
C ASP A 26 -23.56 5.20 0.93
N GLY A 27 -22.26 4.84 0.95
CA GLY A 27 -21.69 3.78 0.10
C GLY A 27 -21.51 4.18 -1.37
N ASP A 28 -21.49 5.48 -1.70
CA ASP A 28 -21.26 5.93 -3.07
C ASP A 28 -20.41 7.22 -3.10
N VAL A 29 -19.88 7.58 -4.28
CA VAL A 29 -19.15 8.82 -4.50
C VAL A 29 -20.14 9.99 -4.43
N LEU A 30 -19.83 11.00 -3.61
CA LEU A 30 -20.70 12.15 -3.37
C LEU A 30 -20.81 13.03 -4.62
N ASP A 31 -19.68 13.42 -5.22
CA ASP A 31 -19.64 14.18 -6.46
C ASP A 31 -19.66 13.23 -7.67
N LYS A 32 -20.85 13.16 -8.32
CA LYS A 32 -21.07 12.22 -9.42
C LYS A 32 -20.26 12.56 -10.68
N GLU A 33 -20.08 13.84 -10.99
CA GLU A 33 -19.29 14.28 -12.15
C GLU A 33 -17.81 13.93 -11.96
N TYR A 34 -17.30 14.12 -10.74
CA TYR A 34 -15.92 13.79 -10.42
C TYR A 34 -15.70 12.28 -10.36
N GLY A 35 -16.69 11.51 -9.87
CA GLY A 35 -16.71 10.05 -9.95
C GLY A 35 -16.71 9.56 -11.40
N ASP A 36 -17.50 10.19 -12.28
CA ASP A 36 -17.55 9.91 -13.71
C ASP A 36 -16.22 10.19 -14.40
N PHE A 37 -15.61 11.31 -14.08
CA PHE A 37 -14.30 11.68 -14.59
C PHE A 37 -13.22 10.68 -14.13
N THR A 38 -13.28 10.22 -12.88
CA THR A 38 -12.35 9.21 -12.35
C THR A 38 -12.48 7.89 -13.12
N ALA A 39 -13.70 7.42 -13.34
CA ALA A 39 -13.97 6.22 -14.12
C ALA A 39 -13.54 6.35 -15.59
N GLU A 40 -13.76 7.52 -16.21
CA GLU A 40 -13.31 7.84 -17.56
C GLU A 40 -11.79 7.76 -17.67
N MET A 41 -11.05 8.33 -16.69
CA MET A 41 -9.59 8.28 -16.70
C MET A 41 -9.04 6.85 -16.58
N TYR A 42 -9.67 5.99 -15.78
CA TYR A 42 -9.33 4.57 -15.75
C TYR A 42 -9.63 3.87 -17.07
N ALA A 43 -10.79 4.12 -17.67
CA ALA A 43 -11.18 3.55 -18.97
C ALA A 43 -10.26 4.00 -20.12
N GLU A 44 -9.72 5.22 -20.06
CA GLU A 44 -8.68 5.70 -20.98
C GLU A 44 -7.27 5.13 -20.69
N GLY A 45 -7.15 4.20 -19.74
CA GLY A 45 -5.90 3.55 -19.38
C GLY A 45 -4.93 4.40 -18.60
N HIS A 46 -5.41 5.42 -17.88
CA HIS A 46 -4.57 6.18 -16.99
C HIS A 46 -4.30 5.42 -15.69
N SER A 47 -3.05 5.43 -15.23
CA SER A 47 -2.64 4.75 -14.01
C SER A 47 -2.41 5.75 -12.89
N PHE A 48 -3.30 5.77 -11.90
CA PHE A 48 -3.28 6.64 -10.73
C PHE A 48 -3.90 5.92 -9.51
N PHE A 49 -3.79 6.50 -8.33
CA PHE A 49 -4.49 5.99 -7.15
C PHE A 49 -5.82 6.72 -6.95
N THR A 50 -6.77 6.01 -6.39
CA THR A 50 -8.00 6.58 -5.84
C THR A 50 -7.96 6.50 -4.33
N TYR A 51 -8.22 7.62 -3.67
CA TYR A 51 -8.45 7.72 -2.24
C TYR A 51 -9.90 8.09 -1.98
N MET A 52 -10.56 7.32 -1.13
CA MET A 52 -11.96 7.55 -0.74
C MET A 52 -12.06 7.85 0.75
N SER A 53 -12.84 8.84 1.10
CA SER A 53 -13.13 9.22 2.50
C SER A 53 -14.50 9.87 2.61
N ASP A 54 -15.15 9.68 3.73
CA ASP A 54 -16.34 10.42 4.15
C ASP A 54 -15.99 11.79 4.77
N ASN A 55 -14.70 12.05 4.98
CA ASN A 55 -14.17 13.27 5.58
C ASN A 55 -13.27 14.01 4.59
N ALA A 56 -13.63 15.27 4.27
CA ALA A 56 -12.83 16.15 3.41
C ALA A 56 -11.45 16.48 3.98
N ASP A 57 -11.29 16.38 5.30
CA ASP A 57 -10.04 16.67 6.00
C ASP A 57 -9.07 15.47 6.03
N SER A 58 -9.42 14.36 5.41
CA SER A 58 -8.60 13.15 5.38
C SER A 58 -8.11 12.86 3.96
N LEU A 59 -6.81 12.65 3.80
CA LEU A 59 -6.20 12.26 2.53
C LEU A 59 -5.10 11.23 2.73
N SER A 60 -4.83 10.47 1.68
CA SER A 60 -3.72 9.52 1.62
C SER A 60 -2.71 9.91 0.54
N SER A 61 -1.43 9.61 0.80
CA SER A 61 -0.34 9.81 -0.15
C SER A 61 0.07 8.49 -0.81
N CYS A 62 0.98 8.56 -1.80
CA CYS A 62 1.50 7.38 -2.50
C CYS A 62 2.15 6.34 -1.58
N CYS A 63 2.59 6.73 -0.39
CA CYS A 63 3.14 5.86 0.64
C CYS A 63 2.06 5.31 1.60
N ARG A 64 0.78 5.41 1.24
CA ARG A 64 -0.39 4.92 2.01
C ARG A 64 -0.64 5.69 3.32
N LEU A 65 0.17 6.68 3.64
CA LEU A 65 0.04 7.48 4.85
C LEU A 65 -1.26 8.28 4.81
N ARG A 66 -2.15 8.00 5.76
CA ARG A 66 -3.37 8.77 6.00
C ARG A 66 -3.02 10.01 6.80
N ASN A 67 -3.46 11.17 6.32
CA ASN A 67 -3.29 12.45 6.97
C ASN A 67 -4.65 13.03 7.35
N GLU A 68 -4.79 13.48 8.59
CA GLU A 68 -5.96 14.23 9.04
C GLU A 68 -5.61 15.72 9.09
N ILE A 69 -6.32 16.53 8.30
CA ILE A 69 -6.03 17.95 8.10
C ILE A 69 -6.37 18.77 9.35
N GLN A 70 -7.37 18.36 10.14
CA GLN A 70 -7.80 19.09 11.33
C GLN A 70 -6.68 19.25 12.38
N ASP A 71 -5.76 18.28 12.47
CA ASP A 71 -4.58 18.36 13.33
C ASP A 71 -3.45 19.23 12.72
N ASN A 72 -3.58 19.65 11.48
CA ASN A 72 -2.52 20.31 10.71
C ASN A 72 -2.70 21.83 10.60
N GLY A 73 -3.43 22.47 11.47
CA GLY A 73 -3.63 23.91 11.51
C GLY A 73 -3.01 24.67 10.35
N PHE A 74 -3.79 24.85 9.27
CA PHE A 74 -3.47 25.71 8.16
C PHE A 74 -2.55 25.20 7.04
N SER A 75 -3.10 24.63 5.99
CA SER A 75 -2.56 24.79 4.65
C SER A 75 -3.66 24.75 3.59
N TYR A 76 -4.16 25.91 3.21
CA TYR A 76 -5.03 26.08 2.03
C TYR A 76 -4.27 25.95 0.71
N THR A 77 -2.96 25.72 0.71
CA THR A 77 -2.15 26.02 -0.47
C THR A 77 -1.56 24.83 -1.21
N LEU A 78 -1.48 23.64 -0.67
CA LEU A 78 -0.75 22.55 -1.34
C LEU A 78 -1.30 21.17 -1.03
N GLY A 79 -2.47 20.85 -1.51
CA GLY A 79 -2.99 19.52 -1.35
C GLY A 79 -3.14 19.16 0.13
N ALA A 80 -4.16 18.47 0.44
CA ALA A 80 -4.47 18.13 1.81
C ALA A 80 -3.32 17.37 2.46
N GLY A 81 -3.09 17.69 3.70
CA GLY A 81 -1.98 17.14 4.47
C GLY A 81 -0.75 18.05 4.51
N GLY A 82 -0.63 18.97 3.54
CA GLY A 82 0.52 19.88 3.47
C GLY A 82 1.88 19.18 3.42
N VAL A 83 2.92 19.95 3.25
CA VAL A 83 4.31 19.47 3.24
C VAL A 83 4.78 19.04 4.64
N SER A 84 3.99 19.30 5.68
CA SER A 84 4.40 19.11 7.07
C SER A 84 4.13 17.72 7.64
N THR A 85 3.36 16.87 6.96
CA THR A 85 3.07 15.50 7.41
C THR A 85 3.83 14.46 6.62
N GLY A 86 4.17 13.36 7.28
CA GLY A 86 4.92 12.26 6.70
C GLY A 86 5.38 11.27 7.76
N SER A 87 6.25 10.35 7.38
CA SER A 87 6.91 9.44 8.32
C SER A 87 8.37 9.82 8.49
N LYS A 88 8.81 10.08 9.70
CA LYS A 88 10.23 10.36 10.02
C LYS A 88 11.04 9.10 10.29
N SER A 89 10.37 7.98 10.55
CA SER A 89 10.99 6.65 10.71
C SER A 89 9.97 5.56 10.50
N VAL A 90 10.40 4.45 9.90
CA VAL A 90 9.59 3.24 9.74
C VAL A 90 10.37 2.04 10.26
N LEU A 91 9.81 1.30 11.21
CA LEU A 91 10.29 -0.02 11.60
C LEU A 91 9.25 -1.06 11.22
N THR A 92 9.65 -2.02 10.40
CA THR A 92 8.73 -3.05 9.87
C THR A 92 8.89 -4.37 10.62
N ILE A 93 7.80 -4.83 11.23
CA ILE A 93 7.72 -6.09 11.95
C ILE A 93 7.52 -7.22 10.93
N ASN A 94 8.36 -8.27 11.02
CA ASN A 94 8.15 -9.51 10.29
C ASN A 94 7.20 -10.41 11.09
N LEU A 95 5.90 -10.34 10.77
CA LEU A 95 4.86 -11.07 11.48
C LEU A 95 5.01 -12.59 11.33
N ASN A 96 5.44 -13.08 10.16
CA ASN A 96 5.68 -14.50 9.94
C ASN A 96 6.70 -15.04 10.95
N ARG A 97 7.85 -14.34 11.10
CA ARG A 97 8.87 -14.74 12.07
C ARG A 97 8.38 -14.65 13.51
N CYS A 98 7.70 -13.57 13.88
CA CYS A 98 7.22 -13.38 15.24
C CYS A 98 6.28 -14.50 15.67
N ILE A 99 5.31 -14.84 14.84
CA ILE A 99 4.31 -15.88 15.15
C ILE A 99 4.96 -17.26 15.16
N GLN A 100 5.78 -17.60 14.17
CA GLN A 100 6.48 -18.89 14.16
C GLN A 100 7.43 -19.05 15.35
N HIS A 101 8.15 -17.98 15.72
CA HIS A 101 9.03 -18.02 16.87
C HIS A 101 8.26 -18.29 18.17
N ALA A 102 7.15 -17.59 18.38
CA ALA A 102 6.31 -17.79 19.55
C ALA A 102 5.80 -19.22 19.62
N VAL A 103 5.20 -19.75 18.56
CA VAL A 103 4.66 -21.11 18.50
C VAL A 103 5.76 -22.16 18.73
N LYS A 104 6.91 -22.05 18.06
CA LYS A 104 8.05 -22.96 18.26
C LYS A 104 8.64 -22.93 19.67
N SER A 105 8.50 -21.80 20.37
CA SER A 105 8.96 -21.62 21.74
C SER A 105 7.90 -21.98 22.79
N GLY A 106 6.73 -22.47 22.38
CA GLY A 106 5.61 -22.78 23.28
C GLY A 106 4.93 -21.56 23.91
N LEU A 107 5.13 -20.38 23.29
CA LEU A 107 4.53 -19.12 23.76
C LEU A 107 3.21 -18.85 23.03
N LEU A 108 2.31 -18.17 23.68
CA LEU A 108 1.13 -17.62 23.03
C LEU A 108 1.55 -16.42 22.16
N TYR A 109 1.28 -16.48 20.87
CA TYR A 109 1.83 -15.52 19.89
C TYR A 109 1.40 -14.08 20.16
N HIS A 110 0.21 -13.84 20.68
CA HIS A 110 -0.26 -12.50 21.01
C HIS A 110 0.55 -11.84 22.13
N PHE A 111 0.93 -12.56 23.18
CA PHE A 111 1.79 -12.02 24.24
C PHE A 111 3.21 -11.72 23.71
N PHE A 112 3.79 -12.65 22.95
CA PHE A 112 5.08 -12.42 22.34
C PHE A 112 5.07 -11.24 21.37
N LEU A 113 4.00 -11.10 20.57
CA LEU A 113 3.84 -9.97 19.67
C LEU A 113 3.70 -8.65 20.44
N GLU A 114 2.99 -8.61 21.58
CA GLU A 114 2.94 -7.44 22.44
C GLU A 114 4.34 -7.01 22.93
N GLU A 115 5.19 -7.96 23.32
CA GLU A 115 6.58 -7.67 23.74
C GLU A 115 7.39 -7.09 22.58
N VAL A 116 7.28 -7.66 21.37
CA VAL A 116 7.96 -7.17 20.18
C VAL A 116 7.47 -5.77 19.81
N VAL A 117 6.17 -5.54 19.82
CA VAL A 117 5.57 -4.24 19.49
C VAL A 117 6.01 -3.18 20.53
N ASP A 118 6.00 -3.51 21.83
CA ASP A 118 6.49 -2.62 22.88
C ASP A 118 7.97 -2.24 22.69
N LEU A 119 8.80 -3.22 22.34
CA LEU A 119 10.22 -2.99 22.05
C LEU A 119 10.40 -2.08 20.83
N VAL A 120 9.65 -2.32 19.74
CA VAL A 120 9.71 -1.50 18.53
C VAL A 120 9.34 -0.05 18.84
N HIS A 121 8.31 0.20 19.66
CA HIS A 121 7.94 1.55 20.08
C HIS A 121 9.07 2.22 20.88
N LYS A 122 9.70 1.50 21.82
CA LYS A 122 10.84 2.02 22.57
C LYS A 122 12.03 2.40 21.67
N VAL A 123 12.32 1.56 20.67
CA VAL A 123 13.37 1.85 19.67
C VAL A 123 13.01 3.09 18.85
N GLN A 124 11.75 3.22 18.41
CA GLN A 124 11.27 4.40 17.70
C GLN A 124 11.36 5.69 18.55
N LEU A 125 11.05 5.60 19.84
CA LEU A 125 11.21 6.73 20.76
C LEU A 125 12.68 7.14 20.89
N ALA A 126 13.59 6.17 21.07
CA ALA A 126 15.02 6.45 21.14
C ALA A 126 15.54 7.10 19.85
N TYR A 127 15.06 6.62 18.69
CA TYR A 127 15.39 7.23 17.41
C TYR A 127 14.85 8.66 17.30
N ASN A 128 13.64 8.93 17.76
CA ASN A 128 13.06 10.27 17.78
C ASN A 128 13.90 11.24 18.63
N GLU A 129 14.39 10.81 19.81
CA GLU A 129 15.28 11.63 20.62
C GLU A 129 16.62 11.91 19.92
N ASN A 130 17.16 10.93 19.17
CA ASN A 130 18.34 11.16 18.35
C ASN A 130 18.07 12.21 17.23
N LEU A 131 16.92 12.16 16.57
CA LEU A 131 16.54 13.18 15.58
C LEU A 131 16.43 14.56 16.19
N LYS A 132 15.85 14.70 17.40
CA LYS A 132 15.80 15.98 18.14
C LYS A 132 17.20 16.49 18.46
N HIS A 133 18.09 15.59 18.88
CA HIS A 133 19.49 15.95 19.12
C HIS A 133 20.18 16.45 17.85
N LEU A 134 20.02 15.76 16.71
CA LEU A 134 20.57 16.20 15.42
C LEU A 134 19.99 17.56 15.01
N GLN A 135 18.70 17.78 15.20
CA GLN A 135 18.05 19.07 14.94
C GLN A 135 18.65 20.16 15.81
N SER A 136 18.85 19.93 17.11
CA SER A 136 19.46 20.92 18.04
C SER A 136 20.89 21.31 17.65
N LYS A 137 21.55 20.54 16.78
CA LYS A 137 22.89 20.82 16.22
C LYS A 137 22.84 21.45 14.83
N GLY A 138 21.65 21.81 14.31
CA GLY A 138 21.50 22.36 12.95
C GLY A 138 21.78 21.36 11.84
N MET A 139 21.71 20.06 12.11
CA MET A 139 22.01 18.99 11.15
C MET A 139 20.80 18.57 10.31
N LEU A 140 19.63 19.14 10.57
CA LEU A 140 18.38 18.84 9.85
C LEU A 140 17.78 20.10 9.23
N PRO A 141 18.38 20.62 8.13
CA PRO A 141 18.09 21.97 7.61
C PRO A 141 16.61 22.15 7.19
N LEU A 142 15.92 21.12 6.73
CA LEU A 142 14.49 21.22 6.35
C LEU A 142 13.59 21.44 7.57
N PHE A 143 13.94 20.82 8.71
CA PHE A 143 13.24 21.01 9.98
C PHE A 143 13.58 22.37 10.58
N ASP A 144 14.86 22.79 10.52
CA ASP A 144 15.34 24.05 11.07
C ASP A 144 14.75 25.25 10.31
N ALA A 145 14.60 25.12 8.97
CA ALA A 145 13.95 26.11 8.12
C ALA A 145 12.42 26.16 8.26
N GLY A 146 11.81 25.26 9.05
CA GLY A 146 10.37 25.22 9.29
C GLY A 146 9.53 24.60 8.16
N TYR A 147 10.14 24.00 7.13
CA TYR A 147 9.41 23.31 6.08
C TYR A 147 8.73 22.04 6.57
N ILE A 148 9.32 21.37 7.56
CA ILE A 148 8.80 20.13 8.14
C ILE A 148 8.75 20.31 9.66
N ASN A 149 7.62 19.97 10.26
CA ASN A 149 7.46 19.98 11.72
C ASN A 149 7.68 18.57 12.27
N MET A 150 8.70 18.38 13.11
CA MET A 150 9.04 17.07 13.67
C MET A 150 7.92 16.47 14.51
N GLY A 151 7.18 17.28 15.27
CA GLY A 151 6.05 16.83 16.09
C GLY A 151 4.84 16.36 15.28
N ARG A 152 4.78 16.68 13.97
CA ARG A 152 3.74 16.26 13.05
C ARG A 152 4.13 15.10 12.13
N GLN A 153 5.36 14.60 12.27
CA GLN A 153 5.83 13.43 11.54
C GLN A 153 5.58 12.17 12.37
N TYR A 154 5.09 11.11 11.71
CA TYR A 154 4.83 9.84 12.37
C TYR A 154 6.10 9.01 12.57
N LEU A 155 6.12 8.26 13.66
CA LEU A 155 6.95 7.09 13.87
C LEU A 155 6.10 5.89 13.42
N THR A 156 6.36 5.38 12.22
CA THR A 156 5.52 4.36 11.60
C THR A 156 5.92 2.96 12.07
N ILE A 157 4.94 2.20 12.53
CA ILE A 157 5.06 0.77 12.75
C ILE A 157 4.60 0.07 11.48
N GLY A 158 5.55 -0.39 10.70
CA GLY A 158 5.26 -1.18 9.50
C GLY A 158 4.97 -2.63 9.84
N VAL A 159 4.07 -3.27 9.10
CA VAL A 159 3.82 -4.70 9.18
C VAL A 159 4.00 -5.36 7.82
N ASN A 160 4.56 -6.58 7.83
CA ASN A 160 4.75 -7.41 6.64
C ASN A 160 4.76 -8.89 7.03
N GLY A 161 4.39 -9.78 6.12
CA GLY A 161 4.34 -11.21 6.41
C GLY A 161 3.07 -11.65 7.15
N LEU A 162 1.99 -10.87 7.11
CA LEU A 162 0.70 -11.18 7.73
C LEU A 162 0.05 -12.42 7.09
N VAL A 163 0.01 -12.46 5.77
CA VAL A 163 -0.53 -13.59 4.99
C VAL A 163 0.28 -14.86 5.27
N GLU A 164 1.60 -14.76 5.30
CA GLU A 164 2.51 -15.87 5.59
C GLU A 164 2.32 -16.40 7.02
N ALA A 165 2.10 -15.51 7.97
CA ALA A 165 1.78 -15.87 9.35
C ALA A 165 0.45 -16.62 9.45
N ALA A 166 -0.59 -16.14 8.74
CA ALA A 166 -1.88 -16.82 8.68
C ALA A 166 -1.78 -18.22 8.04
N GLN A 167 -1.02 -18.34 6.94
CA GLN A 167 -0.76 -19.64 6.31
C GLN A 167 -0.07 -20.62 7.27
N PHE A 168 0.93 -20.16 8.03
CA PHE A 168 1.59 -20.98 9.03
C PHE A 168 0.62 -21.46 10.14
N MET A 169 -0.33 -20.61 10.53
CA MET A 169 -1.36 -20.93 11.51
C MET A 169 -2.49 -21.83 10.95
N GLY A 170 -2.42 -22.21 9.67
CA GLY A 170 -3.47 -22.99 9.01
C GLY A 170 -4.78 -22.24 8.85
N ILE A 171 -4.72 -20.92 8.72
CA ILE A 171 -5.88 -20.07 8.48
C ILE A 171 -6.03 -19.88 6.97
N GLU A 172 -7.22 -20.15 6.45
CA GLU A 172 -7.57 -19.92 5.06
C GLU A 172 -7.61 -18.42 4.77
N ILE A 173 -6.96 -18.00 3.68
CA ILE A 173 -6.80 -16.58 3.34
C ILE A 173 -7.84 -16.20 2.30
N ASN A 174 -9.01 -15.85 2.77
CA ASN A 174 -10.12 -15.30 2.00
C ASN A 174 -11.00 -14.44 2.94
N ASP A 175 -12.09 -13.88 2.43
CA ASP A 175 -13.04 -13.12 3.26
C ASP A 175 -13.86 -14.06 4.16
N ASN A 176 -13.28 -14.43 5.31
CA ASN A 176 -13.92 -15.27 6.31
C ASN A 176 -13.68 -14.76 7.74
N PRO A 177 -14.60 -15.05 8.68
CA PRO A 177 -14.50 -14.53 10.05
C PRO A 177 -13.24 -14.94 10.82
N LYS A 178 -12.65 -16.10 10.52
CA LYS A 178 -11.45 -16.58 11.20
C LYS A 178 -10.21 -15.78 10.78
N TYR A 179 -10.11 -15.49 9.48
CA TYR A 179 -9.01 -14.67 8.97
C TYR A 179 -9.16 -13.20 9.38
N GLU A 180 -10.39 -12.67 9.30
CA GLU A 180 -10.70 -11.31 9.78
C GLU A 180 -10.30 -11.15 11.26
N ALA A 181 -10.74 -12.07 12.15
CA ALA A 181 -10.39 -12.04 13.57
C ALA A 181 -8.87 -12.08 13.80
N PHE A 182 -8.15 -12.91 13.05
CA PHE A 182 -6.68 -13.00 13.13
C PHE A 182 -6.01 -11.66 12.72
N VAL A 183 -6.48 -11.04 11.65
CA VAL A 183 -5.99 -9.73 11.19
C VAL A 183 -6.26 -8.66 12.24
N GLN A 184 -7.50 -8.60 12.75
CA GLN A 184 -7.92 -7.63 13.76
C GLN A 184 -7.14 -7.78 15.07
N GLU A 185 -6.89 -8.99 15.53
CA GLU A 185 -6.09 -9.23 16.74
C GLU A 185 -4.67 -8.68 16.58
N ILE A 186 -3.98 -9.01 15.48
CA ILE A 186 -2.60 -8.57 15.25
C ILE A 186 -2.50 -7.06 15.12
N LEU A 187 -3.34 -6.45 14.29
CA LEU A 187 -3.31 -5.01 14.06
C LEU A 187 -3.82 -4.23 15.27
N GLY A 188 -4.78 -4.77 16.01
CA GLY A 188 -5.27 -4.21 17.27
C GLY A 188 -4.19 -4.14 18.34
N ILE A 189 -3.27 -5.12 18.41
CA ILE A 189 -2.09 -5.05 19.30
C ILE A 189 -1.24 -3.85 18.94
N VAL A 190 -0.94 -3.64 17.66
CA VAL A 190 -0.12 -2.49 17.23
C VAL A 190 -0.82 -1.17 17.56
N GLU A 191 -2.11 -1.06 17.29
CA GLU A 191 -2.89 0.15 17.61
C GLU A 191 -2.93 0.44 19.11
N LYS A 192 -3.12 -0.59 19.95
CA LYS A 192 -3.05 -0.48 21.42
C LYS A 192 -1.76 0.21 21.87
N TYR A 193 -0.62 -0.20 21.31
CA TYR A 193 0.67 0.38 21.67
C TYR A 193 0.92 1.74 21.02
N ASN A 194 0.42 1.99 19.83
CA ASN A 194 0.38 3.32 19.22
C ASN A 194 -0.34 4.32 20.15
N LYS A 195 -1.50 3.96 20.70
CA LYS A 195 -2.26 4.77 21.66
C LYS A 195 -1.50 4.94 22.99
N LYS A 196 -0.85 3.89 23.48
CA LYS A 196 -0.05 3.91 24.75
C LYS A 196 1.12 4.89 24.68
N TYR A 197 1.83 4.95 23.54
CA TYR A 197 3.05 5.74 23.40
C TYR A 197 2.85 7.10 22.74
N ARG A 198 1.69 7.37 22.16
CA ARG A 198 1.35 8.67 21.57
C ARG A 198 1.36 9.77 22.63
N THR A 199 1.97 10.91 22.27
CA THR A 199 1.90 12.16 23.05
C THR A 199 1.49 13.30 22.13
N LYS A 200 1.42 14.54 22.67
CA LYS A 200 1.14 15.74 21.86
C LYS A 200 2.16 15.94 20.73
N ASP A 201 3.41 15.59 20.96
CA ASP A 201 4.54 15.87 20.06
C ASP A 201 5.14 14.59 19.43
N ILE A 202 4.55 13.43 19.72
CA ILE A 202 4.99 12.13 19.21
C ILE A 202 3.78 11.38 18.69
N LEU A 203 3.75 11.18 17.38
CA LEU A 203 2.67 10.49 16.67
C LEU A 203 3.15 9.13 16.20
N PHE A 204 2.28 8.13 16.34
CA PHE A 204 2.49 6.79 15.82
C PHE A 204 1.36 6.43 14.86
N ASN A 205 1.67 5.64 13.84
CA ASN A 205 0.68 4.98 12.99
C ASN A 205 1.12 3.55 12.67
N CYS A 206 0.18 2.76 12.15
CA CYS A 206 0.43 1.40 11.64
C CYS A 206 0.18 1.36 10.15
N GLU A 207 1.09 0.76 9.39
CA GLU A 207 1.01 0.69 7.94
C GLU A 207 1.32 -0.73 7.44
N MET A 208 0.49 -1.23 6.53
CA MET A 208 0.84 -2.39 5.70
C MET A 208 1.89 -1.94 4.68
N ILE A 209 3.15 -2.25 4.92
CA ILE A 209 4.26 -1.71 4.13
C ILE A 209 4.22 -2.22 2.69
N PRO A 210 4.24 -1.32 1.70
CA PRO A 210 4.36 -1.68 0.29
C PRO A 210 5.81 -2.08 -0.02
N ALA A 211 6.16 -3.31 0.30
CA ALA A 211 7.54 -3.75 0.34
C ALA A 211 8.13 -4.01 -1.05
N GLU A 212 8.91 -3.08 -1.61
CA GLU A 212 9.73 -3.40 -2.80
C GLU A 212 10.79 -4.45 -2.44
N ASN A 213 11.55 -4.23 -1.39
CA ASN A 213 12.65 -5.11 -0.97
C ASN A 213 12.47 -5.74 0.41
N VAL A 214 11.66 -5.16 1.30
CA VAL A 214 11.46 -5.67 2.66
C VAL A 214 10.85 -7.07 2.63
N GLY A 215 9.83 -7.31 1.80
CA GLY A 215 9.22 -8.64 1.66
C GLY A 215 10.22 -9.71 1.18
N VAL A 216 11.11 -9.35 0.26
CA VAL A 216 12.21 -10.24 -0.19
C VAL A 216 13.23 -10.49 0.93
N LYS A 217 13.62 -9.44 1.66
CA LYS A 217 14.56 -9.56 2.79
C LYS A 217 13.98 -10.41 3.91
N HIS A 218 12.72 -10.20 4.29
CA HIS A 218 12.04 -10.98 5.32
C HIS A 218 11.99 -12.46 4.95
N ALA A 219 11.58 -12.80 3.73
CA ALA A 219 11.55 -14.18 3.25
C ALA A 219 12.95 -14.81 3.26
N LYS A 220 13.97 -14.11 2.77
CA LYS A 220 15.35 -14.56 2.78
C LYS A 220 15.86 -14.83 4.19
N TRP A 221 15.70 -13.86 5.10
CA TRP A 221 16.17 -13.98 6.48
C TRP A 221 15.43 -15.07 7.27
N ASP A 222 14.13 -15.28 6.98
CA ASP A 222 13.36 -16.36 7.60
C ASP A 222 13.86 -17.72 7.15
N LYS A 223 14.12 -17.87 5.84
CA LYS A 223 14.68 -19.10 5.27
C LYS A 223 16.08 -19.41 5.86
N GLU A 224 16.96 -18.41 5.93
CA GLU A 224 18.30 -18.54 6.52
C GLU A 224 18.26 -18.91 8.00
N ALA A 225 17.26 -18.44 8.74
CA ALA A 225 17.06 -18.72 10.15
C ALA A 225 16.22 -20.01 10.43
N GLY A 226 15.86 -20.77 9.40
CA GLY A 226 15.11 -22.04 9.55
C GLY A 226 13.63 -21.89 9.86
N PHE A 227 13.06 -20.73 9.56
CA PHE A 227 11.60 -20.51 9.60
C PHE A 227 10.95 -20.96 8.29
N GLN A 228 9.70 -21.38 8.37
CA GLN A 228 8.93 -21.75 7.19
C GLN A 228 8.65 -20.52 6.33
N THR A 229 8.96 -20.64 5.03
CA THR A 229 8.71 -19.59 4.04
C THR A 229 7.85 -20.16 2.91
N PHE A 230 6.74 -19.51 2.60
CA PHE A 230 5.81 -19.94 1.56
C PHE A 230 6.16 -19.37 0.19
N ARG A 231 6.94 -18.28 0.16
CA ARG A 231 7.34 -17.57 -1.06
C ARG A 231 8.66 -16.82 -0.87
N GLU A 232 9.28 -16.41 -1.97
CA GLU A 232 10.54 -15.65 -1.96
C GLU A 232 10.34 -14.14 -1.70
N CYS A 233 9.08 -13.68 -1.74
CA CYS A 233 8.71 -12.29 -1.45
C CYS A 233 7.38 -12.28 -0.70
N TYR A 234 7.37 -11.79 0.53
CA TYR A 234 6.15 -11.71 1.35
C TYR A 234 5.18 -10.68 0.82
N ASN A 235 3.89 -11.00 0.95
CA ASN A 235 2.81 -10.14 0.46
C ASN A 235 2.71 -8.81 1.21
N SER A 236 2.28 -7.78 0.47
CA SER A 236 1.94 -6.45 1.02
C SER A 236 0.43 -6.20 0.96
N TYR A 237 -0.36 -7.26 0.81
CA TYR A 237 -1.83 -7.25 0.75
C TYR A 237 -2.40 -8.18 1.80
N PHE A 238 -3.71 -8.11 2.03
CA PHE A 238 -4.43 -9.04 2.91
C PHE A 238 -4.75 -10.38 2.22
N TYR A 239 -4.38 -10.54 0.96
CA TYR A 239 -4.60 -11.76 0.18
C TYR A 239 -3.32 -12.23 -0.51
N ILE A 240 -3.33 -13.45 -1.00
CA ILE A 240 -2.22 -14.02 -1.79
C ILE A 240 -2.34 -13.48 -3.22
N VAL A 241 -1.31 -12.77 -3.69
CA VAL A 241 -1.33 -12.10 -4.99
C VAL A 241 -1.38 -13.05 -6.18
N GLU A 242 -0.98 -14.31 -5.97
CA GLU A 242 -1.02 -15.39 -6.96
C GLU A 242 -2.36 -16.17 -6.96
N ASP A 243 -3.27 -15.86 -6.03
CA ASP A 243 -4.51 -16.63 -5.84
C ASP A 243 -5.56 -16.26 -6.92
N GLU A 244 -5.89 -17.24 -7.74
CA GLU A 244 -6.91 -17.13 -8.80
C GLU A 244 -8.33 -17.28 -8.27
N SER A 245 -8.51 -17.84 -7.07
CA SER A 245 -9.83 -18.13 -6.50
C SER A 245 -10.53 -16.89 -5.98
N LEU A 246 -9.79 -15.82 -5.68
CA LEU A 246 -10.32 -14.56 -5.15
C LEU A 246 -10.77 -13.64 -6.28
N ASN A 247 -12.05 -13.36 -6.32
CA ASN A 247 -12.60 -12.40 -7.27
C ASN A 247 -12.32 -10.93 -6.86
N VAL A 248 -12.64 -10.00 -7.74
CA VAL A 248 -12.41 -8.57 -7.56
C VAL A 248 -13.15 -8.01 -6.33
N ILE A 249 -14.38 -8.48 -6.08
CA ILE A 249 -15.20 -8.01 -4.95
C ILE A 249 -14.59 -8.45 -3.61
N ASP A 250 -14.14 -9.70 -3.51
CA ASP A 250 -13.50 -10.22 -2.29
C ASP A 250 -12.21 -9.46 -1.99
N LYS A 251 -11.42 -9.08 -2.99
CA LYS A 251 -10.24 -8.24 -2.82
C LYS A 251 -10.58 -6.85 -2.27
N PHE A 252 -11.68 -6.23 -2.70
CA PHE A 252 -12.18 -4.98 -2.12
C PHE A 252 -12.62 -5.18 -0.67
N ARG A 253 -13.36 -6.26 -0.35
CA ARG A 253 -13.78 -6.59 1.02
C ARG A 253 -12.59 -6.78 1.96
N MET A 254 -11.58 -7.56 1.53
CA MET A 254 -10.36 -7.80 2.30
C MET A 254 -9.46 -6.54 2.45
N HIS A 255 -9.73 -5.46 1.72
CA HIS A 255 -9.13 -4.14 1.91
C HIS A 255 -10.15 -3.10 2.38
N GLY A 256 -11.34 -3.53 2.72
CA GLY A 256 -12.42 -2.73 3.26
C GLY A 256 -12.29 -2.48 4.75
N HIS A 257 -13.27 -1.74 5.28
CA HIS A 257 -13.28 -1.26 6.66
C HIS A 257 -12.94 -2.34 7.69
N ARG A 258 -13.50 -3.55 7.57
CA ARG A 258 -13.29 -4.67 8.50
C ARG A 258 -11.83 -5.11 8.66
N TYR A 259 -11.01 -4.96 7.62
CA TYR A 259 -9.60 -5.37 7.63
C TYR A 259 -8.64 -4.21 7.93
N ILE A 260 -9.02 -2.97 7.59
CA ILE A 260 -8.12 -1.81 7.72
C ILE A 260 -8.41 -0.93 8.94
N GLU A 261 -9.36 -1.29 9.78
CA GLU A 261 -9.81 -0.50 10.93
C GLU A 261 -8.65 -0.04 11.83
N HIS A 262 -7.69 -0.91 12.11
CA HIS A 262 -6.52 -0.60 12.96
C HIS A 262 -5.31 -0.05 12.19
N LEU A 263 -5.40 0.07 10.87
CA LEU A 263 -4.33 0.63 10.03
C LEU A 263 -4.44 2.15 9.89
N THR A 264 -4.03 2.87 10.91
CA THR A 264 -4.04 4.35 10.90
C THR A 264 -3.07 4.95 9.87
N GLY A 265 -2.04 4.23 9.47
CA GLY A 265 -1.13 4.57 8.37
C GLY A 265 -1.61 4.07 7.00
N GLY A 266 -2.58 3.15 6.98
CA GLY A 266 -3.25 2.67 5.79
C GLY A 266 -2.63 1.45 5.10
N SER A 267 -3.32 1.02 4.05
CA SER A 267 -2.87 0.02 3.09
C SER A 267 -3.31 0.45 1.70
N ALA A 268 -2.71 -0.09 0.63
CA ALA A 268 -3.18 0.15 -0.72
C ALA A 268 -3.50 -1.17 -1.42
N LEU A 269 -4.68 -1.25 -1.98
CA LEU A 269 -5.08 -2.34 -2.87
C LEU A 269 -4.57 -2.04 -4.28
N HIS A 270 -3.73 -2.92 -4.83
CA HIS A 270 -3.45 -2.94 -6.25
C HIS A 270 -4.35 -3.99 -6.89
N MET A 271 -5.45 -3.55 -7.47
CA MET A 271 -6.37 -4.43 -8.19
C MET A 271 -5.76 -4.79 -9.54
N ASN A 272 -5.12 -5.95 -9.61
CA ASN A 272 -4.50 -6.43 -10.84
C ASN A 272 -5.60 -6.92 -11.79
N LEU A 273 -5.72 -6.28 -12.95
CA LEU A 273 -6.67 -6.61 -14.02
C LEU A 273 -5.91 -6.95 -15.30
N GLU A 274 -6.44 -7.89 -16.07
CA GLU A 274 -5.85 -8.29 -17.35
C GLU A 274 -6.06 -7.23 -18.43
N GLU A 275 -7.22 -6.56 -18.41
CA GLU A 275 -7.59 -5.56 -19.40
C GLU A 275 -8.25 -4.31 -18.80
N HIS A 276 -8.36 -3.26 -19.60
CA HIS A 276 -9.11 -2.07 -19.25
C HIS A 276 -10.61 -2.33 -19.37
N LEU A 277 -11.34 -1.89 -18.35
CA LEU A 277 -12.80 -2.01 -18.30
C LEU A 277 -13.47 -0.78 -18.93
N SER A 278 -14.78 -0.90 -19.21
CA SER A 278 -15.59 0.24 -19.59
C SER A 278 -15.73 1.26 -18.46
N LYS A 279 -16.08 2.49 -18.80
CA LYS A 279 -16.36 3.55 -17.82
C LYS A 279 -17.44 3.12 -16.81
N GLU A 280 -18.47 2.43 -17.29
CA GLU A 280 -19.60 1.94 -16.48
C GLU A 280 -19.14 0.89 -15.46
N GLN A 281 -18.30 -0.06 -15.89
CA GLN A 281 -17.73 -1.07 -14.98
C GLN A 281 -16.83 -0.43 -13.92
N TYR A 282 -15.97 0.53 -14.31
CA TYR A 282 -15.18 1.28 -13.31
C TYR A 282 -16.06 2.06 -12.33
N ARG A 283 -17.15 2.67 -12.81
CA ARG A 283 -18.12 3.31 -11.93
C ARG A 283 -18.72 2.35 -10.89
N GLN A 284 -19.07 1.15 -11.32
CA GLN A 284 -19.57 0.12 -10.41
C GLN A 284 -18.49 -0.29 -9.39
N LEU A 285 -17.24 -0.47 -9.81
CA LEU A 285 -16.15 -0.80 -8.90
C LEU A 285 -15.82 0.33 -7.92
N LEU A 286 -15.91 1.60 -8.32
CA LEU A 286 -15.80 2.73 -7.40
C LEU A 286 -16.90 2.68 -6.32
N ARG A 287 -18.13 2.31 -6.71
CA ARG A 287 -19.24 2.14 -5.78
C ARG A 287 -19.01 0.95 -4.83
N VAL A 288 -18.50 -0.18 -5.35
CA VAL A 288 -18.10 -1.32 -4.51
C VAL A 288 -17.06 -0.91 -3.48
N ALA A 289 -15.99 -0.20 -3.91
CA ALA A 289 -14.96 0.29 -3.00
C ALA A 289 -15.52 1.21 -1.91
N ALA A 290 -16.44 2.12 -2.26
CA ALA A 290 -17.11 3.00 -1.30
C ALA A 290 -18.00 2.23 -0.32
N THR A 291 -18.74 1.22 -0.79
CA THR A 291 -19.64 0.38 0.03
C THR A 291 -18.85 -0.49 1.02
N GLU A 292 -17.76 -1.11 0.57
CA GLU A 292 -16.92 -1.98 1.40
C GLU A 292 -15.96 -1.17 2.30
N GLY A 293 -15.83 0.14 2.08
CA GLY A 293 -14.91 1.01 2.82
C GLY A 293 -13.44 0.83 2.45
N CYS A 294 -13.16 0.34 1.23
CA CYS A 294 -11.80 0.29 0.69
C CYS A 294 -11.37 1.72 0.32
N ASN A 295 -10.52 2.32 1.11
CA ASN A 295 -10.24 3.74 1.05
C ASN A 295 -9.05 4.15 0.17
N TYR A 296 -8.15 3.21 -0.18
CA TYR A 296 -6.99 3.54 -1.02
C TYR A 296 -6.63 2.39 -1.96
N PHE A 297 -6.77 2.60 -3.24
CA PHE A 297 -6.55 1.57 -4.25
C PHE A 297 -6.14 2.14 -5.60
N THR A 298 -5.67 1.27 -6.49
CA THR A 298 -5.46 1.53 -7.92
C THR A 298 -5.82 0.31 -8.73
N PHE A 299 -6.28 0.51 -9.96
CA PHE A 299 -6.35 -0.56 -10.95
C PHE A 299 -5.00 -0.67 -11.64
N ASN A 300 -4.41 -1.85 -11.60
CA ASN A 300 -3.07 -2.11 -12.07
C ASN A 300 -3.11 -3.06 -13.27
N ILE A 301 -2.98 -2.48 -14.45
CA ILE A 301 -2.91 -3.19 -15.73
C ILE A 301 -1.51 -2.99 -16.27
N PRO A 302 -0.77 -4.06 -16.62
CA PRO A 302 0.57 -3.91 -17.18
C PRO A 302 0.54 -3.19 -18.52
N ASN A 303 1.35 -2.15 -18.67
CA ASN A 303 1.55 -1.48 -19.96
C ASN A 303 2.70 -2.16 -20.70
N THR A 304 2.55 -2.39 -21.99
CA THR A 304 3.60 -2.98 -22.84
C THR A 304 4.58 -1.92 -23.31
N VAL A 305 5.87 -2.23 -23.22
CA VAL A 305 6.97 -1.39 -23.74
C VAL A 305 7.79 -2.20 -24.71
N CYS A 306 7.87 -1.75 -25.97
CA CYS A 306 8.73 -2.38 -26.96
C CYS A 306 10.20 -2.01 -26.72
N ASN A 307 11.08 -3.01 -26.66
CA ASN A 307 12.52 -2.79 -26.52
C ASN A 307 13.20 -2.40 -27.84
N GLU A 308 12.55 -2.57 -29.00
CA GLU A 308 13.09 -2.23 -30.31
C GLU A 308 12.74 -0.80 -30.73
N CYS A 309 11.44 -0.45 -30.75
CA CYS A 309 11.01 0.88 -31.21
C CYS A 309 10.64 1.85 -30.08
N ASN A 310 10.71 1.43 -28.81
CA ASN A 310 10.30 2.19 -27.62
C ASN A 310 8.82 2.59 -27.57
N HIS A 311 7.98 1.99 -28.41
CA HIS A 311 6.52 2.21 -28.33
C HIS A 311 5.99 1.76 -26.96
N ILE A 312 5.09 2.56 -26.36
CA ILE A 312 4.42 2.25 -25.11
C ILE A 312 2.93 2.12 -25.38
N ASP A 313 2.40 0.91 -25.17
CA ASP A 313 0.95 0.64 -25.24
C ASP A 313 0.40 0.42 -23.83
N LYS A 314 -0.75 0.97 -23.52
CA LYS A 314 -1.40 0.85 -22.22
C LYS A 314 -2.01 -0.52 -21.96
N ARG A 315 -2.12 -1.36 -22.98
CA ARG A 315 -2.63 -2.74 -22.91
C ARG A 315 -1.50 -3.72 -22.59
N TYR A 316 -1.87 -4.85 -22.06
CA TYR A 316 -0.98 -6.00 -21.90
C TYR A 316 -0.92 -6.80 -23.20
N LEU A 317 0.13 -6.63 -23.99
CA LEU A 317 0.31 -7.24 -25.30
C LEU A 317 1.56 -8.13 -25.36
N LYS A 318 1.50 -9.23 -26.08
CA LYS A 318 2.65 -10.13 -26.32
C LYS A 318 3.55 -9.67 -27.46
N GLU A 319 3.08 -8.73 -28.26
CA GLU A 319 3.73 -8.22 -29.47
C GLU A 319 3.51 -6.71 -29.56
N CYS A 320 4.52 -5.98 -30.03
CA CYS A 320 4.42 -4.53 -30.26
C CYS A 320 3.43 -4.26 -31.43
N PRO A 321 2.42 -3.41 -31.26
CA PRO A 321 1.46 -3.11 -32.32
C PRO A 321 2.07 -2.24 -33.46
N GLU A 322 3.21 -1.58 -33.22
CA GLU A 322 3.85 -0.71 -34.21
C GLU A 322 4.88 -1.43 -35.10
N CYS A 323 5.77 -2.21 -34.50
CA CYS A 323 6.89 -2.85 -35.24
C CYS A 323 6.81 -4.39 -35.24
N HIS A 324 5.77 -4.96 -34.66
CA HIS A 324 5.52 -6.41 -34.57
C HIS A 324 6.65 -7.22 -33.88
N SER A 325 7.50 -6.55 -33.10
CA SER A 325 8.52 -7.23 -32.31
C SER A 325 7.91 -7.92 -31.10
N GLN A 326 8.35 -9.13 -30.80
CA GLN A 326 8.03 -9.86 -29.58
C GLN A 326 8.98 -9.51 -28.41
N ASN A 327 10.01 -8.70 -28.67
CA ASN A 327 10.92 -8.21 -27.65
C ASN A 327 10.25 -7.05 -26.89
N VAL A 328 9.35 -7.42 -25.97
CA VAL A 328 8.58 -6.48 -25.14
C VAL A 328 8.88 -6.69 -23.66
N ASP A 329 8.78 -5.61 -22.90
CA ASP A 329 8.80 -5.58 -21.43
C ASP A 329 7.51 -4.96 -20.92
N TYR A 330 7.26 -5.04 -19.62
CA TYR A 330 6.02 -4.53 -19.06
C TYR A 330 6.28 -3.53 -17.94
N LEU A 331 5.49 -2.45 -17.93
CA LEU A 331 5.40 -1.51 -16.83
C LEU A 331 4.26 -1.92 -15.92
N THR A 332 4.55 -2.18 -14.66
CA THR A 332 3.53 -2.48 -13.64
C THR A 332 3.88 -1.80 -12.33
N ARG A 333 2.89 -1.72 -11.44
CA ARG A 333 3.11 -1.23 -10.09
C ARG A 333 3.62 -2.34 -9.20
N VAL A 334 4.70 -2.07 -8.47
CA VAL A 334 5.19 -2.90 -7.36
C VAL A 334 4.75 -2.28 -6.05
N ILE A 335 4.92 -0.98 -6.02
CA ILE A 335 4.55 -0.05 -4.95
C ILE A 335 3.80 1.13 -5.57
N GLY A 336 3.92 2.33 -5.02
CA GLY A 336 3.20 3.51 -5.49
C GLY A 336 3.48 3.96 -6.93
N TYR A 337 4.52 3.48 -7.60
CA TYR A 337 4.91 3.94 -8.94
C TYR A 337 5.08 2.78 -9.93
N MET A 338 4.99 3.12 -11.23
CA MET A 338 5.19 2.16 -12.31
C MET A 338 6.68 1.97 -12.60
N LYS A 339 7.09 0.72 -12.81
CA LYS A 339 8.46 0.34 -13.11
C LYS A 339 8.48 -0.84 -14.09
N ARG A 340 9.48 -0.92 -14.95
CA ARG A 340 9.70 -2.09 -15.81
C ARG A 340 9.96 -3.33 -14.96
N ILE A 341 9.33 -4.46 -15.31
CA ILE A 341 9.52 -5.73 -14.61
C ILE A 341 10.99 -6.17 -14.70
N SER A 342 11.65 -5.97 -15.83
CA SER A 342 13.08 -6.27 -15.99
C SER A 342 14.00 -5.55 -14.99
N ASN A 343 13.55 -4.41 -14.44
CA ASN A 343 14.29 -3.62 -13.44
C ASN A 343 14.00 -4.04 -12.00
N PHE A 344 13.19 -5.08 -11.77
CA PHE A 344 12.94 -5.63 -10.43
C PHE A 344 14.09 -6.53 -9.99
N SER A 345 14.20 -6.76 -8.67
CA SER A 345 15.05 -7.86 -8.17
C SER A 345 14.52 -9.22 -8.66
N GLN A 346 15.39 -10.22 -8.79
CA GLN A 346 14.99 -11.54 -9.29
C GLN A 346 13.78 -12.13 -8.54
N ALA A 347 13.77 -12.04 -7.20
CA ALA A 347 12.65 -12.54 -6.40
C ALA A 347 11.34 -11.77 -6.70
N ARG A 348 11.43 -10.48 -6.97
CA ARG A 348 10.28 -9.66 -7.34
C ARG A 348 9.83 -9.90 -8.80
N GLN A 349 10.75 -10.21 -9.72
CA GLN A 349 10.39 -10.64 -11.07
C GLN A 349 9.63 -11.97 -11.04
N LYS A 350 10.04 -12.93 -10.20
CA LYS A 350 9.31 -14.18 -9.99
C LYS A 350 7.92 -13.96 -9.39
N GLU A 351 7.80 -13.03 -8.45
CA GLU A 351 6.49 -12.63 -7.89
C GLU A 351 5.61 -12.02 -8.99
N ALA A 352 6.13 -11.06 -9.77
CA ALA A 352 5.40 -10.43 -10.88
C ALA A 352 4.94 -11.46 -11.93
N ALA A 353 5.76 -12.48 -12.23
CA ALA A 353 5.41 -13.54 -13.17
C ALA A 353 4.29 -14.50 -12.67
N ARG A 354 4.06 -14.54 -11.35
CA ARG A 354 3.03 -15.38 -10.74
C ARG A 354 1.77 -14.61 -10.37
N ARG A 355 1.78 -13.27 -10.49
CA ARG A 355 0.64 -12.44 -10.19
C ARG A 355 -0.57 -12.87 -10.99
N TYR A 356 -1.68 -13.05 -10.28
CA TYR A 356 -2.95 -13.25 -10.96
C TYR A 356 -3.55 -11.89 -11.34
N TYR A 357 -3.88 -11.76 -12.62
CA TYR A 357 -4.61 -10.63 -13.18
C TYR A 357 -6.04 -11.07 -13.45
N ALA A 358 -7.01 -10.44 -12.79
CA ALA A 358 -8.41 -10.85 -12.87
C ALA A 358 -9.06 -10.39 -14.16
N GLU A 359 -9.82 -11.29 -14.78
CA GLU A 359 -10.81 -10.97 -15.80
C GLU A 359 -12.10 -10.48 -15.11
N VAL A 360 -12.74 -9.46 -15.66
CA VAL A 360 -14.01 -8.90 -15.15
C VAL A 360 -15.03 -8.98 -16.26
N HIS A 361 -15.87 -10.01 -16.22
CA HIS A 361 -16.94 -10.27 -17.17
C HIS A 361 -18.25 -9.54 -16.83
#